data_fe8c137269b7e6800dc57a6c7c5a0af7
#
_entry.id   fe8c137269b7e6800dc57a6c7c5a0af7
#
_cell.length_a   1.000
_cell.length_b   1.000
_cell.length_c   1.000
_cell.angle_alpha   90.00
_cell.angle_beta   90.00
_cell.angle_gamma   90.00
#
_symmetry.space_group_name_H-M   'P 1'
#
loop_
_entity.id
_entity.type
_entity.pdbx_description
1 polymer ?
#
loop_
_entity_poly.entity_id
_entity_poly.type
_entity_poly.pdbx_seq_one_letter_code
_entity_poly.pdbx_strand_id
1 'polypeptide(L)'
;MSRITRPLSALAAFCLLAASSTLVSMPAAATGQVRPDARLAPSAPLAPAAPNANQAGEQWRPQAHYTPQKNWMNDPNGLVYYDGEYHMFYQYNPEGSDWGNMSWGHAVSKDLVHWEELGVAIPHTSQYGVFSGSAVIDTQNTSGLGSPDNPAMVALWTRADVGGNQSQSLAYSTDKGRTWNLYNNGDPVLDIGSNEFRDPKVFWDETSGRWTMVVSHATEHRISFYSSPDLIHWTEQSSFGGEGITSAVWECPDFFPLPVDGSTKETKWVLVVTVADSAQYFVGSWDGSTFTPEKIPHYTGEEGTPLADFENGYTGWKSEGAAFGSGPATGDLPGHQGKAYVDSFGSGDADTGTLTSDEFTVSSSYINLRTAGGKHPYNPQATGDNGGGRLLAGFDGSWDGWAMEGNAFGATPPQGATPGQQPLVNHSSAGLLNTYFDAGNGQGSDATTGTATSPTFTIDSTYLNLLMGGGSNPRPEGGAGEDSGATVVELVVDGKVVRSATGRNLEEL
;
A
#
# COMPACT_ATOMS: atom_id res chain seq x y z
N MET A 1 28.26 -46.25 13.82
CA MET A 1 29.33 -45.94 12.87
C MET A 1 28.76 -45.10 11.76
N SER A 2 29.38 -44.02 11.55
CA SER A 2 29.36 -43.06 10.43
C SER A 2 28.12 -42.17 10.27
N ARG A 3 28.24 -40.93 10.77
CA ARG A 3 27.42 -39.74 10.46
C ARG A 3 27.81 -39.25 9.06
N ILE A 4 26.80 -38.85 8.28
CA ILE A 4 27.00 -37.94 7.14
C ILE A 4 26.02 -36.80 7.30
N THR A 5 26.56 -35.64 7.68
CA THR A 5 25.92 -34.31 7.59
C THR A 5 26.11 -33.77 6.19
N ARG A 6 25.07 -33.26 5.58
CA ARG A 6 25.14 -32.42 4.38
C ARG A 6 24.59 -31.01 4.70
N PRO A 7 25.28 -29.95 4.32
CA PRO A 7 24.77 -28.58 4.48
C PRO A 7 23.85 -28.19 3.32
N LEU A 8 22.76 -27.50 3.64
CA LEU A 8 21.97 -26.76 2.67
C LEU A 8 22.72 -25.48 2.27
N SER A 9 22.98 -25.34 0.97
CA SER A 9 23.47 -24.09 0.40
C SER A 9 22.30 -23.41 -0.27
N ALA A 10 21.90 -22.24 0.25
CA ALA A 10 21.02 -21.31 -0.43
C ALA A 10 21.83 -20.58 -1.51
N LEU A 11 21.40 -20.66 -2.77
CA LEU A 11 21.93 -19.89 -3.88
C LEU A 11 21.06 -18.63 -4.05
N ALA A 12 21.61 -17.49 -3.67
CA ALA A 12 21.07 -16.19 -4.12
C ALA A 12 21.75 -15.87 -5.46
N ALA A 13 20.96 -15.67 -6.51
CA ALA A 13 21.45 -15.24 -7.81
C ALA A 13 21.49 -13.71 -7.86
N PHE A 14 22.69 -13.15 -7.79
CA PHE A 14 22.95 -11.75 -8.11
C PHE A 14 23.21 -11.63 -9.62
N CYS A 15 22.42 -10.84 -10.35
CA CYS A 15 22.79 -10.38 -11.69
C CYS A 15 23.73 -9.17 -11.58
N LEU A 16 25.01 -9.39 -11.86
CA LEU A 16 25.98 -8.32 -12.08
C LEU A 16 25.92 -7.89 -13.55
N LEU A 17 25.52 -6.67 -13.81
CA LEU A 17 25.79 -5.97 -15.07
C LEU A 17 27.14 -5.25 -14.95
N ALA A 18 28.11 -5.69 -15.75
CA ALA A 18 29.42 -5.05 -15.87
C ALA A 18 29.31 -3.82 -16.76
N ALA A 19 29.51 -2.63 -16.19
CA ALA A 19 29.75 -1.41 -16.95
C ALA A 19 31.26 -1.15 -17.03
N SER A 20 31.76 -0.99 -18.26
CA SER A 20 33.16 -0.72 -18.56
C SER A 20 33.50 0.74 -18.23
N SER A 21 34.43 0.95 -17.31
CA SER A 21 34.95 2.27 -16.94
C SER A 21 36.07 2.69 -17.89
N THR A 22 35.85 3.78 -18.61
CA THR A 22 36.92 4.56 -19.24
C THR A 22 37.33 5.69 -18.29
N LEU A 23 38.58 5.64 -17.85
CA LEU A 23 39.21 6.69 -17.06
C LEU A 23 39.48 7.93 -17.93
N VAL A 24 38.89 9.07 -17.56
CA VAL A 24 39.28 10.39 -18.03
C VAL A 24 39.89 11.14 -16.85
N SER A 25 41.15 11.58 -17.05
CA SER A 25 41.94 12.31 -16.06
C SER A 25 41.40 13.75 -15.87
N MET A 26 41.19 14.15 -14.61
CA MET A 26 40.84 15.52 -14.21
C MET A 26 42.06 16.38 -13.94
N PRO A 27 42.05 17.67 -14.30
CA PRO A 27 43.05 18.62 -13.86
C PRO A 27 42.69 19.25 -12.51
N ALA A 28 43.72 19.70 -11.81
CA ALA A 28 43.77 20.13 -10.41
C ALA A 28 42.90 21.35 -10.06
N ALA A 29 42.54 21.38 -8.78
CA ALA A 29 41.71 22.33 -8.06
C ALA A 29 42.09 23.82 -8.23
N ALA A 30 41.03 24.63 -8.44
CA ALA A 30 41.06 26.07 -8.22
C ALA A 30 40.27 26.41 -6.97
N THR A 31 40.88 27.10 -6.03
CA THR A 31 40.29 27.66 -4.81
C THR A 31 39.18 28.65 -5.15
N GLY A 32 37.92 28.26 -4.94
CA GLY A 32 36.75 29.10 -5.22
C GLY A 32 36.28 29.89 -3.99
N GLN A 33 36.13 31.18 -4.18
CA GLN A 33 35.52 32.11 -3.21
C GLN A 33 34.04 31.72 -2.94
N VAL A 34 33.63 31.84 -1.68
CA VAL A 34 32.24 31.73 -1.22
C VAL A 34 31.38 32.75 -1.99
N ARG A 35 30.42 32.28 -2.78
CA ARG A 35 29.38 33.11 -3.41
C ARG A 35 28.18 33.17 -2.48
N PRO A 36 27.55 34.35 -2.29
CA PRO A 36 26.29 34.44 -1.55
C PRO A 36 25.13 33.88 -2.37
N ASP A 37 24.23 33.15 -1.69
CA ASP A 37 22.90 32.71 -2.06
C ASP A 37 22.67 32.42 -3.57
N ALA A 38 22.82 31.15 -3.93
CA ALA A 38 22.34 30.69 -5.22
C ALA A 38 20.80 30.67 -5.21
N ARG A 39 20.18 31.76 -5.66
CA ARG A 39 18.76 31.71 -6.03
C ARG A 39 18.62 30.67 -7.12
N LEU A 40 17.77 29.66 -6.88
CA LEU A 40 17.32 28.78 -7.94
C LEU A 40 16.74 29.68 -9.03
N ALA A 41 17.31 29.62 -10.23
CA ALA A 41 16.67 30.28 -11.37
C ALA A 41 15.25 29.70 -11.44
N PRO A 42 14.19 30.54 -11.50
CA PRO A 42 12.86 30.04 -11.63
C PRO A 42 12.83 29.11 -12.85
N SER A 43 12.49 27.84 -12.66
CA SER A 43 12.07 27.00 -13.77
C SER A 43 10.99 27.80 -14.47
N ALA A 44 11.11 28.02 -15.78
CA ALA A 44 10.10 28.79 -16.53
C ALA A 44 8.73 28.22 -16.13
N PRO A 45 7.78 29.08 -15.68
CA PRO A 45 6.46 28.61 -15.33
C PRO A 45 5.96 27.77 -16.50
N LEU A 46 5.61 26.51 -16.26
CA LEU A 46 4.78 25.78 -17.20
C LEU A 46 3.55 26.67 -17.41
N ALA A 47 3.15 26.90 -18.64
CA ALA A 47 1.95 27.68 -18.94
C ALA A 47 0.84 27.14 -18.02
N PRO A 48 0.05 28.01 -17.35
CA PRO A 48 -0.96 27.57 -16.41
C PRO A 48 -1.77 26.48 -17.09
N ALA A 49 -1.77 25.30 -16.47
CA ALA A 49 -2.59 24.22 -16.94
C ALA A 49 -4.04 24.72 -16.91
N ALA A 50 -4.74 24.52 -18.00
CA ALA A 50 -6.19 24.65 -17.95
C ALA A 50 -6.66 23.83 -16.74
N PRO A 51 -7.58 24.34 -15.90
CA PRO A 51 -8.06 23.62 -14.72
C PRO A 51 -8.37 22.19 -15.16
N ASN A 52 -7.96 21.19 -14.39
CA ASN A 52 -8.06 19.76 -14.73
C ASN A 52 -9.36 19.43 -15.47
N ALA A 53 -9.51 19.95 -16.65
CA ALA A 53 -10.40 19.43 -17.64
C ALA A 53 -9.77 18.07 -17.89
N ASN A 54 -10.33 17.04 -17.21
CA ASN A 54 -10.08 15.66 -17.54
C ASN A 54 -9.78 15.63 -19.02
N GLN A 55 -8.54 15.30 -19.40
CA GLN A 55 -8.26 15.17 -20.82
C GLN A 55 -9.13 13.99 -21.23
N ALA A 56 -10.35 14.32 -21.64
CA ALA A 56 -11.35 13.35 -22.02
C ALA A 56 -10.74 12.51 -23.14
N GLY A 57 -10.37 11.26 -22.81
CA GLY A 57 -9.75 10.35 -23.75
C GLY A 57 -8.50 9.62 -23.29
N GLU A 58 -7.89 9.95 -22.16
CA GLU A 58 -6.79 9.14 -21.63
C GLU A 58 -7.35 7.97 -20.81
N GLN A 59 -7.22 6.76 -21.34
CA GLN A 59 -7.81 5.53 -20.78
C GLN A 59 -7.42 5.26 -19.32
N TRP A 60 -6.19 5.61 -18.94
CA TRP A 60 -5.60 5.24 -17.64
C TRP A 60 -5.52 6.39 -16.64
N ARG A 61 -5.89 7.60 -17.03
CA ARG A 61 -5.85 8.75 -16.12
C ARG A 61 -6.95 8.65 -15.07
N PRO A 62 -6.63 8.70 -13.77
CA PRO A 62 -7.63 8.80 -12.71
C PRO A 62 -8.59 9.96 -12.92
N GLN A 63 -9.88 9.74 -12.68
CA GLN A 63 -10.91 10.76 -12.87
C GLN A 63 -11.19 11.57 -11.60
N ALA A 64 -10.89 11.01 -10.44
CA ALA A 64 -11.20 11.58 -9.13
C ALA A 64 -9.98 12.05 -8.33
N HIS A 65 -8.77 11.70 -8.76
CA HIS A 65 -7.53 12.03 -8.07
C HIS A 65 -6.67 12.98 -8.91
N TYR A 66 -5.93 13.85 -8.22
CA TYR A 66 -4.92 14.67 -8.88
C TYR A 66 -3.84 13.79 -9.55
N THR A 67 -3.46 14.16 -10.76
CA THR A 67 -2.29 13.64 -11.46
C THR A 67 -1.59 14.77 -12.17
N PRO A 68 -0.24 14.80 -12.25
CA PRO A 68 0.48 15.77 -13.06
C PRO A 68 0.14 15.57 -14.55
N GLN A 69 0.41 16.57 -15.37
CA GLN A 69 0.13 16.49 -16.81
C GLN A 69 0.88 15.32 -17.46
N LYS A 70 2.06 14.99 -16.99
CA LYS A 70 2.90 13.90 -17.50
C LYS A 70 3.86 13.41 -16.43
N ASN A 71 4.51 12.30 -16.72
CA ASN A 71 5.61 11.73 -15.96
C ASN A 71 5.21 11.07 -14.64
N TRP A 72 6.20 10.49 -13.97
CA TRP A 72 6.02 9.77 -12.71
C TRP A 72 5.67 10.68 -11.55
N MET A 73 4.73 10.25 -10.71
CA MET A 73 4.51 10.79 -9.38
C MET A 73 4.28 9.67 -8.37
N ASN A 74 4.62 9.93 -7.10
CA ASN A 74 4.26 9.10 -5.96
C ASN A 74 3.88 9.98 -4.75
N ASP A 75 4.48 9.81 -3.60
CA ASP A 75 4.07 10.39 -2.32
C ASP A 75 3.62 11.84 -2.39
N PRO A 76 2.45 12.20 -1.83
CA PRO A 76 2.12 13.58 -1.54
C PRO A 76 3.04 14.10 -0.42
N ASN A 77 3.55 15.31 -0.61
CA ASN A 77 4.47 15.99 0.30
C ASN A 77 3.96 17.37 0.66
N GLY A 78 4.44 17.92 1.75
CA GLY A 78 4.27 19.33 2.09
C GLY A 78 2.84 19.83 2.09
N LEU A 79 1.87 19.00 2.49
CA LEU A 79 0.45 19.36 2.53
C LEU A 79 0.23 20.51 3.51
N VAL A 80 -0.17 21.69 3.02
CA VAL A 80 -0.38 22.88 3.85
C VAL A 80 -1.45 23.78 3.27
N TYR A 81 -2.25 24.39 4.15
CA TYR A 81 -3.20 25.43 3.77
C TYR A 81 -2.63 26.80 4.16
N TYR A 82 -2.56 27.71 3.19
CA TYR A 82 -2.06 29.06 3.43
C TYR A 82 -2.77 30.08 2.55
N ASP A 83 -3.25 31.15 3.18
CA ASP A 83 -3.84 32.33 2.55
C ASP A 83 -4.88 32.01 1.46
N GLY A 84 -5.77 31.06 1.75
CA GLY A 84 -6.88 30.68 0.87
C GLY A 84 -6.56 29.63 -0.18
N GLU A 85 -5.37 29.03 -0.14
CA GLU A 85 -4.93 27.98 -1.04
C GLU A 85 -4.48 26.73 -0.26
N TYR A 86 -4.88 25.57 -0.74
CA TYR A 86 -4.31 24.27 -0.37
C TYR A 86 -3.10 24.01 -1.26
N HIS A 87 -1.97 23.73 -0.68
CA HIS A 87 -0.76 23.37 -1.38
C HIS A 87 -0.54 21.88 -1.22
N MET A 88 -0.22 21.21 -2.30
CA MET A 88 0.23 19.83 -2.35
C MET A 88 1.52 19.78 -3.16
N PHE A 89 2.58 19.32 -2.53
CA PHE A 89 3.77 18.89 -3.23
C PHE A 89 3.71 17.38 -3.40
N TYR A 90 4.52 16.84 -4.28
CA TYR A 90 4.54 15.40 -4.52
C TYR A 90 5.89 14.97 -5.09
N GLN A 91 6.27 13.75 -4.81
CA GLN A 91 7.41 13.12 -5.45
C GLN A 91 7.18 13.08 -6.95
N TYR A 92 8.13 13.59 -7.71
CA TYR A 92 7.98 13.80 -9.14
C TYR A 92 9.28 13.54 -9.90
N ASN A 93 9.22 12.75 -10.98
CA ASN A 93 10.30 12.67 -11.93
C ASN A 93 10.03 13.64 -13.10
N PRO A 94 10.67 14.81 -13.19
CA PRO A 94 10.41 15.75 -14.27
C PRO A 94 10.89 15.25 -15.64
N GLU A 95 11.71 14.21 -15.69
CA GLU A 95 12.41 13.75 -16.89
C GLU A 95 11.84 12.44 -17.46
N GLY A 96 10.99 11.71 -16.73
CA GLY A 96 10.51 10.41 -17.19
C GLY A 96 9.30 9.86 -16.45
N SER A 97 8.80 8.74 -16.96
CA SER A 97 7.63 8.04 -16.42
C SER A 97 7.98 6.88 -15.48
N ASP A 98 9.27 6.69 -15.19
CA ASP A 98 9.76 5.72 -14.23
C ASP A 98 10.22 6.43 -12.95
N TRP A 99 10.31 5.69 -11.85
CA TRP A 99 10.88 6.20 -10.62
C TRP A 99 12.35 6.60 -10.82
N GLY A 100 12.69 7.80 -10.45
CA GLY A 100 14.04 8.35 -10.60
C GLY A 100 14.00 9.88 -10.60
N ASN A 101 15.15 10.54 -10.57
CA ASN A 101 15.30 12.00 -10.62
C ASN A 101 14.34 12.73 -9.66
N MET A 102 14.13 12.14 -8.45
CA MET A 102 13.10 12.58 -7.52
C MET A 102 13.25 14.05 -7.16
N SER A 103 12.22 14.79 -7.46
CA SER A 103 12.05 16.21 -7.23
C SER A 103 10.70 16.46 -6.57
N TRP A 104 10.45 17.62 -6.01
CA TRP A 104 9.10 17.98 -5.59
C TRP A 104 8.37 18.71 -6.71
N GLY A 105 7.31 18.09 -7.26
CA GLY A 105 6.27 18.78 -8.01
C GLY A 105 5.38 19.57 -7.06
N HIS A 106 4.63 20.56 -7.58
CA HIS A 106 3.76 21.43 -6.78
C HIS A 106 2.45 21.69 -7.49
N ALA A 107 1.36 21.56 -6.76
CA ALA A 107 0.03 21.94 -7.19
C ALA A 107 -0.71 22.70 -6.08
N VAL A 108 -1.62 23.59 -6.48
CA VAL A 108 -2.46 24.36 -5.56
C VAL A 108 -3.93 24.19 -5.88
N SER A 109 -4.78 24.30 -4.86
CA SER A 109 -6.23 24.22 -5.01
C SER A 109 -6.93 25.16 -4.02
N LYS A 110 -8.13 25.62 -4.39
CA LYS A 110 -9.00 26.38 -3.48
C LYS A 110 -10.07 25.51 -2.82
N ASP A 111 -10.29 24.31 -3.33
CA ASP A 111 -11.43 23.46 -2.95
C ASP A 111 -11.07 21.96 -2.81
N LEU A 112 -9.78 21.59 -2.97
CA LEU A 112 -9.27 20.22 -2.94
C LEU A 112 -9.77 19.33 -4.09
N VAL A 113 -10.52 19.88 -5.03
CA VAL A 113 -11.07 19.16 -6.20
C VAL A 113 -10.40 19.65 -7.49
N HIS A 114 -10.28 20.97 -7.63
CA HIS A 114 -9.68 21.60 -8.80
C HIS A 114 -8.27 22.08 -8.49
N TRP A 115 -7.31 21.50 -9.16
CA TRP A 115 -5.88 21.75 -8.91
C TRP A 115 -5.23 22.48 -10.08
N GLU A 116 -4.35 23.41 -9.75
CA GLU A 116 -3.46 24.10 -10.68
C GLU A 116 -2.03 23.59 -10.45
N GLU A 117 -1.41 23.05 -11.49
CA GLU A 117 -0.03 22.58 -11.46
C GLU A 117 0.94 23.75 -11.60
N LEU A 118 1.87 23.92 -10.66
CA LEU A 118 2.86 25.00 -10.65
C LEU A 118 4.24 24.56 -11.12
N GLY A 119 4.43 23.27 -11.43
CA GLY A 119 5.70 22.69 -11.87
C GLY A 119 6.59 22.22 -10.72
N VAL A 120 7.91 22.23 -10.92
CA VAL A 120 8.88 21.74 -9.95
C VAL A 120 9.22 22.83 -8.94
N ALA A 121 8.96 22.57 -7.65
CA ALA A 121 9.29 23.46 -6.55
C ALA A 121 10.75 23.28 -6.08
N ILE A 122 11.16 22.03 -5.85
CA ILE A 122 12.50 21.68 -5.39
C ILE A 122 13.06 20.61 -6.33
N PRO A 123 13.99 20.97 -7.25
CA PRO A 123 14.54 20.04 -8.21
C PRO A 123 15.63 19.14 -7.60
N HIS A 124 15.74 17.91 -8.10
CA HIS A 124 16.91 17.07 -7.88
C HIS A 124 18.15 17.69 -8.53
N THR A 125 19.29 17.15 -8.17
CA THR A 125 20.58 17.50 -8.77
C THR A 125 21.35 16.25 -9.19
N SER A 126 22.50 16.39 -9.82
CA SER A 126 23.40 15.25 -10.06
C SER A 126 24.03 14.67 -8.79
N GLN A 127 23.85 15.31 -7.63
CA GLN A 127 24.43 14.88 -6.36
C GLN A 127 23.43 14.24 -5.44
N TYR A 128 22.16 14.64 -5.53
CA TYR A 128 21.09 14.14 -4.67
C TYR A 128 19.72 14.18 -5.33
N GLY A 129 18.85 13.26 -4.90
CA GLY A 129 17.40 13.31 -5.07
C GLY A 129 16.73 14.05 -3.91
N VAL A 130 15.55 14.60 -4.17
CA VAL A 130 14.69 15.29 -3.19
C VAL A 130 13.56 14.33 -2.83
N PHE A 131 13.73 13.61 -1.71
CA PHE A 131 12.75 12.62 -1.25
C PHE A 131 11.67 13.29 -0.39
N SER A 132 10.77 12.48 0.14
CA SER A 132 9.57 12.93 0.83
C SER A 132 9.84 13.80 2.07
N GLY A 133 8.81 14.54 2.46
CA GLY A 133 8.86 15.44 3.60
C GLY A 133 7.57 16.27 3.75
N SER A 134 7.65 17.33 4.51
CA SER A 134 6.49 18.17 4.87
C SER A 134 6.77 19.67 4.74
N ALA A 135 5.72 20.49 4.76
CA ALA A 135 5.82 21.93 4.76
C ALA A 135 5.00 22.55 5.91
N VAL A 136 5.48 23.67 6.43
CA VAL A 136 4.82 24.46 7.46
C VAL A 136 4.86 25.94 7.13
N ILE A 137 3.97 26.72 7.75
CA ILE A 137 4.04 28.19 7.71
C ILE A 137 4.64 28.68 9.02
N ASP A 138 5.78 29.32 8.96
CA ASP A 138 6.46 29.90 10.12
C ASP A 138 5.84 31.27 10.48
N THR A 139 4.62 31.23 10.98
CA THR A 139 3.83 32.45 11.30
C THR A 139 4.47 33.32 12.37
N GLN A 140 5.30 32.73 13.24
CA GLN A 140 6.01 33.45 14.30
C GLN A 140 7.39 33.93 13.85
N ASN A 141 7.79 33.58 12.60
CA ASN A 141 9.11 33.88 12.05
C ASN A 141 10.26 33.42 12.96
N THR A 142 10.10 32.22 13.52
CA THR A 142 11.10 31.63 14.42
C THR A 142 12.39 31.29 13.69
N SER A 143 12.32 30.95 12.40
CA SER A 143 13.47 30.67 11.54
C SER A 143 14.22 31.94 11.07
N GLY A 144 13.55 33.08 11.11
CA GLY A 144 14.07 34.32 10.52
C GLY A 144 14.11 34.32 8.99
N LEU A 145 13.50 33.33 8.32
CA LEU A 145 13.51 33.19 6.84
C LEU A 145 12.44 34.03 6.16
N GLY A 146 11.47 34.53 6.92
CA GLY A 146 10.42 35.43 6.46
C GLY A 146 10.38 36.74 7.25
N SER A 147 9.19 37.24 7.48
CA SER A 147 8.91 38.37 8.38
C SER A 147 7.55 38.17 9.03
N PRO A 148 7.21 38.90 10.12
CA PRO A 148 5.89 38.80 10.73
C PRO A 148 4.73 39.12 9.78
N ASP A 149 4.94 40.05 8.85
CA ASP A 149 3.94 40.45 7.86
C ASP A 149 3.94 39.55 6.60
N ASN A 150 4.98 38.75 6.42
CA ASN A 150 5.14 37.81 5.31
C ASN A 150 5.87 36.56 5.78
N PRO A 151 5.19 35.65 6.49
CA PRO A 151 5.81 34.44 7.03
C PRO A 151 6.29 33.52 5.90
N ALA A 152 7.42 32.86 6.16
CA ALA A 152 7.95 31.88 5.22
C ALA A 152 7.12 30.61 5.23
N MET A 153 6.87 30.05 4.06
CA MET A 153 6.52 28.64 3.89
C MET A 153 7.85 27.88 3.89
N VAL A 154 8.01 26.95 4.81
CA VAL A 154 9.25 26.19 5.02
C VAL A 154 8.99 24.72 4.72
N ALA A 155 9.74 24.16 3.78
CA ALA A 155 9.74 22.75 3.44
C ALA A 155 10.95 22.05 4.07
N LEU A 156 10.69 20.98 4.82
CA LEU A 156 11.72 20.04 5.26
C LEU A 156 11.56 18.75 4.47
N TRP A 157 12.62 18.34 3.83
CA TRP A 157 12.63 17.23 2.89
C TRP A 157 13.87 16.35 3.05
N THR A 158 13.77 15.09 2.67
CA THR A 158 14.89 14.17 2.73
C THR A 158 15.80 14.36 1.53
N ARG A 159 17.03 14.79 1.77
CA ARG A 159 18.12 14.76 0.80
C ARG A 159 18.68 13.34 0.73
N ALA A 160 18.53 12.72 -0.43
CA ALA A 160 19.07 11.39 -0.72
C ALA A 160 20.30 11.52 -1.61
N ASP A 161 21.47 11.48 -1.02
CA ASP A 161 22.74 11.63 -1.74
C ASP A 161 23.02 10.42 -2.63
N VAL A 162 23.69 10.63 -3.76
CA VAL A 162 24.11 9.56 -4.67
C VAL A 162 24.95 8.50 -3.97
N GLY A 163 25.62 8.84 -2.87
CA GLY A 163 26.37 7.93 -2.01
C GLY A 163 25.52 7.12 -1.03
N GLY A 164 24.19 7.30 -1.03
CA GLY A 164 23.21 6.59 -0.21
C GLY A 164 22.85 7.29 1.09
N ASN A 165 23.60 8.29 1.59
CA ASN A 165 23.24 9.01 2.81
C ASN A 165 21.90 9.73 2.66
N GLN A 166 21.03 9.60 3.67
CA GLN A 166 19.75 10.29 3.75
C GLN A 166 19.78 11.22 4.97
N SER A 167 19.47 12.49 4.73
CA SER A 167 19.52 13.56 5.72
C SER A 167 18.39 14.55 5.48
N GLN A 168 18.07 15.41 6.44
CA GLN A 168 16.98 16.35 6.31
C GLN A 168 17.51 17.72 5.92
N SER A 169 17.00 18.26 4.81
CA SER A 169 17.36 19.59 4.29
C SER A 169 16.13 20.51 4.33
N LEU A 170 16.38 21.82 4.14
CA LEU A 170 15.36 22.85 4.23
C LEU A 170 15.36 23.72 2.98
N ALA A 171 14.14 24.01 2.49
CA ALA A 171 13.89 25.07 1.50
C ALA A 171 12.77 25.98 2.01
N TYR A 172 12.73 27.21 1.51
CA TYR A 172 11.70 28.17 1.94
C TYR A 172 11.23 29.06 0.81
N SER A 173 9.99 29.54 0.95
CA SER A 173 9.33 30.48 0.04
C SER A 173 8.74 31.64 0.83
N THR A 174 8.85 32.85 0.29
CA THR A 174 8.19 34.08 0.81
C THR A 174 7.17 34.65 -0.16
N ASP A 175 6.82 33.92 -1.20
CA ASP A 175 5.84 34.30 -2.21
C ASP A 175 4.74 33.23 -2.39
N LYS A 176 4.32 32.61 -1.27
CA LYS A 176 3.28 31.58 -1.21
C LYS A 176 3.62 30.34 -2.09
N GLY A 177 4.85 29.90 -2.01
CA GLY A 177 5.32 28.71 -2.71
C GLY A 177 5.53 28.86 -4.22
N ARG A 178 5.50 30.09 -4.77
CA ARG A 178 5.70 30.31 -6.21
C ARG A 178 7.17 30.19 -6.60
N THR A 179 8.08 30.61 -5.71
CA THR A 179 9.53 30.39 -5.86
C THR A 179 10.12 29.87 -4.55
N TRP A 180 11.21 29.10 -4.68
CA TRP A 180 11.83 28.43 -3.56
C TRP A 180 13.33 28.77 -3.48
N ASN A 181 13.81 28.94 -2.26
CA ASN A 181 15.21 29.13 -1.96
C ASN A 181 15.68 27.94 -1.11
N LEU A 182 16.82 27.35 -1.47
CA LEU A 182 17.46 26.35 -0.63
C LEU A 182 18.15 27.05 0.55
N TYR A 183 17.85 26.62 1.76
CA TYR A 183 18.60 27.05 2.93
C TYR A 183 20.01 26.45 2.86
N ASN A 184 21.04 27.26 3.13
CA ASN A 184 22.44 26.84 3.10
C ASN A 184 22.82 26.00 1.85
N ASN A 185 22.33 26.39 0.67
CA ASN A 185 22.52 25.69 -0.61
C ASN A 185 22.04 24.24 -0.63
N GLY A 186 21.10 23.87 0.23
CA GLY A 186 20.55 22.52 0.36
C GLY A 186 21.39 21.58 1.23
N ASP A 187 22.39 22.11 1.94
CA ASP A 187 23.08 21.30 2.94
C ASP A 187 22.13 20.93 4.09
N PRO A 188 22.30 19.75 4.70
CA PRO A 188 21.40 19.26 5.72
C PRO A 188 21.32 20.14 6.96
N VAL A 189 20.12 20.29 7.52
CA VAL A 189 19.87 20.83 8.86
C VAL A 189 19.86 19.71 9.92
N LEU A 190 19.73 18.47 9.49
CA LEU A 190 19.84 17.29 10.34
C LEU A 190 20.42 16.12 9.55
N ASP A 191 21.58 15.63 9.95
CA ASP A 191 22.28 14.49 9.37
C ASP A 191 22.82 13.59 10.49
N ILE A 192 22.50 12.31 10.43
CA ILE A 192 22.93 11.28 11.38
C ILE A 192 23.85 10.23 10.73
N GLY A 193 24.20 10.40 9.45
CA GLY A 193 25.04 9.47 8.69
C GLY A 193 24.35 8.14 8.38
N SER A 194 23.08 8.14 8.06
CA SER A 194 22.28 6.94 7.78
C SER A 194 21.79 6.90 6.33
N ASN A 195 21.72 5.70 5.76
CA ASN A 195 21.13 5.49 4.43
C ASN A 195 19.60 5.25 4.50
N GLU A 196 19.02 5.22 5.70
CA GLU A 196 17.63 4.82 5.94
C GLU A 196 16.94 5.80 6.93
N PHE A 197 17.19 7.11 6.74
CA PHE A 197 16.70 8.19 7.61
C PHE A 197 15.93 9.22 6.80
N ARG A 198 14.58 9.06 6.70
CA ARG A 198 13.75 9.79 5.73
C ARG A 198 12.36 10.17 6.21
N ASP A 199 11.69 10.98 5.38
CA ASP A 199 10.28 11.35 5.42
C ASP A 199 9.92 12.18 6.66
N PRO A 200 10.51 13.38 6.83
CA PRO A 200 10.25 14.22 8.00
C PRO A 200 8.84 14.83 7.93
N LYS A 201 8.04 14.61 8.97
CA LYS A 201 6.83 15.37 9.25
C LYS A 201 7.09 16.39 10.33
N VAL A 202 6.83 17.66 10.05
CA VAL A 202 7.08 18.78 10.95
C VAL A 202 5.78 19.51 11.28
N PHE A 203 5.63 19.93 12.53
CA PHE A 203 4.51 20.75 12.99
C PHE A 203 4.92 21.60 14.20
N TRP A 204 4.18 22.69 14.45
CA TRP A 204 4.30 23.44 15.69
C TRP A 204 3.58 22.69 16.81
N ASP A 205 4.30 22.37 17.87
CA ASP A 205 3.75 21.67 19.03
C ASP A 205 3.39 22.69 20.13
N GLU A 206 2.11 22.91 20.33
CA GLU A 206 1.60 23.83 21.37
C GLU A 206 1.93 23.34 22.78
N THR A 207 2.17 22.05 22.97
CA THR A 207 2.50 21.47 24.28
C THR A 207 3.90 21.89 24.72
N SER A 208 4.86 21.79 23.81
CA SER A 208 6.27 22.14 24.08
C SER A 208 6.61 23.60 23.76
N GLY A 209 5.77 24.28 22.95
CA GLY A 209 6.05 25.60 22.41
C GLY A 209 7.24 25.61 21.45
N ARG A 210 7.42 24.54 20.68
CA ARG A 210 8.53 24.30 19.74
C ARG A 210 8.05 23.61 18.48
N TRP A 211 8.88 23.61 17.48
CA TRP A 211 8.71 22.73 16.32
C TRP A 211 9.05 21.30 16.70
N THR A 212 8.20 20.38 16.32
CA THR A 212 8.44 18.94 16.42
C THR A 212 8.60 18.36 15.04
N MET A 213 9.59 17.48 14.86
CA MET A 213 9.78 16.65 13.67
C MET A 213 9.69 15.20 14.07
N VAL A 214 8.89 14.43 13.35
CA VAL A 214 8.92 12.97 13.39
C VAL A 214 9.53 12.48 12.09
N VAL A 215 10.48 11.55 12.17
CA VAL A 215 11.23 11.07 11.00
C VAL A 215 11.53 9.58 11.13
N SER A 216 11.51 8.87 10.02
CA SER A 216 11.65 7.43 9.98
C SER A 216 13.11 6.97 9.92
N HIS A 217 13.46 5.97 10.74
CA HIS A 217 14.56 5.04 10.54
C HIS A 217 13.98 3.79 9.90
N ALA A 218 13.86 3.81 8.59
CA ALA A 218 12.97 2.92 7.83
C ALA A 218 13.20 1.44 8.08
N THR A 219 14.43 0.96 7.99
CA THR A 219 14.80 -0.46 8.21
C THR A 219 14.89 -0.85 9.67
N GLU A 220 15.02 0.12 10.59
CA GLU A 220 15.00 -0.11 12.03
C GLU A 220 13.56 -0.21 12.58
N HIS A 221 12.54 0.06 11.78
CA HIS A 221 11.13 0.14 12.19
C HIS A 221 10.96 1.06 13.40
N ARG A 222 11.56 2.26 13.30
CA ARG A 222 11.63 3.23 14.39
C ARG A 222 11.38 4.64 13.88
N ILE A 223 10.62 5.41 14.63
CA ILE A 223 10.38 6.84 14.41
C ILE A 223 11.09 7.62 15.51
N SER A 224 11.95 8.57 15.15
CA SER A 224 12.53 9.50 16.08
C SER A 224 11.78 10.82 16.12
N PHE A 225 11.68 11.39 17.31
CA PHE A 225 11.07 12.67 17.60
C PHE A 225 12.17 13.69 17.91
N TYR A 226 12.21 14.77 17.14
CA TYR A 226 13.15 15.89 17.32
C TYR A 226 12.38 17.14 17.67
N SER A 227 12.99 18.04 18.44
CA SER A 227 12.47 19.39 18.67
C SER A 227 13.42 20.45 18.16
N SER A 228 12.86 21.58 17.73
CA SER A 228 13.61 22.74 17.28
C SER A 228 12.98 24.05 17.75
N PRO A 229 13.75 25.07 18.13
CA PRO A 229 13.25 26.42 18.40
C PRO A 229 12.99 27.21 17.10
N ASP A 230 13.58 26.80 15.95
CA ASP A 230 13.75 27.66 14.78
C ASP A 230 13.71 26.92 13.41
N LEU A 231 13.29 25.65 13.36
CA LEU A 231 13.28 24.80 12.16
C LEU A 231 14.66 24.44 11.60
N ILE A 232 15.73 24.97 12.17
CA ILE A 232 17.11 24.83 11.67
C ILE A 232 17.93 23.94 12.61
N HIS A 233 17.82 24.17 13.92
CA HIS A 233 18.59 23.45 14.92
C HIS A 233 17.73 22.40 15.61
N TRP A 234 17.98 21.12 15.32
CA TRP A 234 17.18 20.00 15.77
C TRP A 234 17.89 19.21 16.87
N THR A 235 17.13 18.80 17.89
CA THR A 235 17.61 17.97 18.99
C THR A 235 16.68 16.79 19.17
N GLU A 236 17.22 15.57 19.14
CA GLU A 236 16.45 14.35 19.39
C GLU A 236 15.91 14.34 20.83
N GLN A 237 14.66 14.00 20.98
CA GLN A 237 13.96 13.94 22.27
C GLN A 237 13.69 12.49 22.68
N SER A 238 13.13 11.71 21.78
CA SER A 238 12.74 10.32 22.02
C SER A 238 12.61 9.56 20.72
N SER A 239 12.32 8.28 20.83
CA SER A 239 11.95 7.44 19.69
C SER A 239 10.90 6.41 20.06
N PHE A 240 10.15 5.94 19.07
CA PHE A 240 9.18 4.88 19.17
C PHE A 240 9.40 3.86 18.04
N GLY A 241 9.27 2.57 18.33
CA GLY A 241 9.43 1.53 17.32
C GLY A 241 9.47 0.13 17.87
N GLY A 242 9.64 -0.83 16.97
CA GLY A 242 9.72 -2.25 17.32
C GLY A 242 8.37 -2.89 17.67
N GLU A 243 7.26 -2.19 17.44
CA GLU A 243 5.90 -2.68 17.69
C GLU A 243 5.10 -2.72 16.38
N GLY A 244 4.03 -3.51 16.34
CA GLY A 244 3.17 -3.64 15.18
C GLY A 244 3.81 -4.44 14.04
N ILE A 245 3.54 -4.03 12.80
CA ILE A 245 4.05 -4.69 11.59
C ILE A 245 5.49 -4.22 11.34
N THR A 246 6.43 -5.14 11.41
CA THR A 246 7.88 -4.93 11.19
C THR A 246 8.43 -5.81 10.06
N SER A 247 7.57 -6.34 9.22
CA SER A 247 7.98 -7.18 8.08
C SER A 247 8.45 -6.40 6.86
N ALA A 248 8.20 -5.09 6.82
CA ALA A 248 8.68 -4.18 5.78
C ALA A 248 9.10 -2.84 6.39
N VAL A 249 9.79 -2.01 5.63
CA VAL A 249 10.26 -0.70 6.07
C VAL A 249 9.11 0.19 6.56
N TRP A 250 9.40 1.07 7.50
CA TRP A 250 8.49 2.11 7.96
C TRP A 250 8.82 3.43 7.26
N GLU A 251 7.84 4.02 6.58
CA GLU A 251 8.01 5.24 5.80
C GLU A 251 6.89 6.24 6.08
N CYS A 252 7.05 7.47 5.62
CA CYS A 252 6.03 8.51 5.60
C CYS A 252 5.28 8.67 6.94
N PRO A 253 5.96 8.88 8.08
CA PRO A 253 5.27 9.04 9.35
C PRO A 253 4.40 10.30 9.32
N ASP A 254 3.21 10.21 9.90
CA ASP A 254 2.38 11.36 10.24
C ASP A 254 2.00 11.30 11.71
N PHE A 255 1.95 12.45 12.38
CA PHE A 255 1.73 12.53 13.82
C PHE A 255 0.86 13.74 14.17
N PHE A 256 -0.31 13.49 14.74
CA PHE A 256 -1.31 14.52 14.98
C PHE A 256 -2.29 14.16 16.10
N PRO A 257 -2.90 15.15 16.80
CA PRO A 257 -3.93 14.89 17.78
C PRO A 257 -5.31 14.76 17.14
N LEU A 258 -6.14 13.86 17.67
CA LEU A 258 -7.54 13.72 17.32
C LEU A 258 -8.43 13.77 18.57
N PRO A 259 -9.62 14.39 18.49
CA PRO A 259 -10.59 14.37 19.57
C PRO A 259 -11.18 12.96 19.74
N VAL A 260 -11.33 12.51 20.99
CA VAL A 260 -12.00 11.25 21.30
C VAL A 260 -13.51 11.45 21.22
N ASP A 261 -14.19 10.64 20.41
CA ASP A 261 -15.65 10.69 20.21
C ASP A 261 -16.22 12.09 19.93
N GLY A 262 -15.44 12.92 19.21
CA GLY A 262 -15.79 14.30 18.93
C GLY A 262 -15.68 15.24 20.14
N SER A 263 -15.09 14.79 21.26
CA SER A 263 -14.88 15.60 22.46
C SER A 263 -13.87 16.73 22.20
N THR A 264 -14.21 17.94 22.66
CA THR A 264 -13.26 19.07 22.66
C THR A 264 -12.33 19.05 23.89
N LYS A 265 -12.52 18.13 24.81
CA LYS A 265 -11.80 18.07 26.10
C LYS A 265 -10.80 16.94 26.18
N GLU A 266 -10.97 15.92 25.37
CA GLU A 266 -10.11 14.75 25.36
C GLU A 266 -9.59 14.53 23.96
N THR A 267 -8.27 14.55 23.82
CA THR A 267 -7.58 14.26 22.56
C THR A 267 -6.56 13.17 22.80
N LYS A 268 -6.37 12.33 21.78
CA LYS A 268 -5.29 11.36 21.73
C LYS A 268 -4.41 11.66 20.52
N TRP A 269 -3.15 11.31 20.63
CA TRP A 269 -2.21 11.44 19.53
C TRP A 269 -2.21 10.16 18.69
N VAL A 270 -2.13 10.34 17.40
CA VAL A 270 -2.09 9.24 16.43
C VAL A 270 -0.79 9.35 15.65
N LEU A 271 0.02 8.31 15.73
CA LEU A 271 1.18 8.11 14.87
C LEU A 271 0.79 7.14 13.76
N VAL A 272 0.88 7.57 12.52
CA VAL A 272 0.67 6.74 11.33
C VAL A 272 2.00 6.49 10.66
N VAL A 273 2.23 5.27 10.17
CA VAL A 273 3.38 4.93 9.33
C VAL A 273 2.93 4.03 8.19
N THR A 274 3.48 4.22 7.00
CA THR A 274 3.28 3.29 5.89
C THR A 274 4.20 2.08 6.06
N VAL A 275 3.70 0.91 5.70
CA VAL A 275 4.42 -0.37 5.76
C VAL A 275 4.09 -1.14 4.49
N ALA A 276 5.04 -1.24 3.57
CA ALA A 276 4.80 -1.78 2.22
C ALA A 276 3.60 -1.10 1.53
N ASP A 277 2.61 -1.86 1.05
CA ASP A 277 1.42 -1.37 0.35
C ASP A 277 0.28 -0.98 1.31
N SER A 278 0.56 -0.82 2.59
CA SER A 278 -0.42 -0.58 3.64
C SER A 278 0.04 0.50 4.61
N ALA A 279 -0.76 0.77 5.62
CA ALA A 279 -0.41 1.65 6.73
C ALA A 279 -0.85 1.03 8.04
N GLN A 280 -0.12 1.36 9.10
CA GLN A 280 -0.54 1.09 10.46
C GLN A 280 -0.55 2.37 11.28
N TYR A 281 -1.28 2.38 12.38
CA TYR A 281 -1.32 3.52 13.29
C TYR A 281 -1.24 3.08 14.74
N PHE A 282 -0.73 3.98 15.56
CA PHE A 282 -0.64 3.82 17.00
C PHE A 282 -1.35 4.99 17.66
N VAL A 283 -2.20 4.71 18.63
CA VAL A 283 -2.91 5.71 19.41
C VAL A 283 -2.22 5.84 20.77
N GLY A 284 -2.05 7.07 21.25
CA GLY A 284 -1.36 7.27 22.52
C GLY A 284 -1.47 8.68 23.06
N SER A 285 -0.59 9.00 23.98
CA SER A 285 -0.41 10.33 24.56
C SER A 285 0.93 10.94 24.15
N TRP A 286 0.99 12.26 24.10
CA TRP A 286 2.18 13.05 23.82
C TRP A 286 2.38 14.09 24.93
N ASP A 287 3.55 14.16 25.50
CA ASP A 287 3.90 15.10 26.58
C ASP A 287 4.73 16.30 26.11
N GLY A 288 4.93 16.45 24.79
CA GLY A 288 5.79 17.46 24.18
C GLY A 288 7.22 16.96 23.89
N SER A 289 7.53 15.72 24.25
CA SER A 289 8.84 15.09 24.04
C SER A 289 8.76 13.60 23.73
N THR A 290 7.80 12.91 24.29
CA THR A 290 7.70 11.45 24.24
C THR A 290 6.28 11.02 23.85
N PHE A 291 6.19 10.16 22.84
CA PHE A 291 4.97 9.46 22.51
C PHE A 291 4.87 8.17 23.32
N THR A 292 3.79 8.04 24.10
CA THR A 292 3.49 6.84 24.86
C THR A 292 2.26 6.19 24.22
N PRO A 293 2.41 5.07 23.50
CA PRO A 293 1.28 4.39 22.91
C PRO A 293 0.36 3.84 23.98
N GLU A 294 -0.93 3.82 23.70
CA GLU A 294 -1.85 3.02 24.49
C GLU A 294 -1.46 1.56 24.33
N LYS A 295 -1.33 0.89 25.42
CA LYS A 295 -1.16 -0.56 25.38
C LYS A 295 -2.45 -1.15 24.82
N ILE A 296 -2.43 -1.50 23.54
CA ILE A 296 -3.36 -2.52 23.04
C ILE A 296 -2.96 -3.75 23.84
N PRO A 297 -3.86 -4.34 24.61
CA PRO A 297 -3.53 -5.55 25.32
C PRO A 297 -3.05 -6.59 24.31
N HIS A 298 -1.75 -6.81 24.28
CA HIS A 298 -1.20 -7.94 23.54
C HIS A 298 -1.69 -9.17 24.26
N TYR A 299 -2.54 -9.93 23.59
CA TYR A 299 -2.85 -11.26 24.06
C TYR A 299 -1.60 -12.12 23.86
N THR A 300 -0.85 -12.32 24.94
CA THR A 300 0.32 -13.21 24.96
C THR A 300 -0.09 -14.68 25.04
N GLY A 301 -1.37 -14.97 25.14
CA GLY A 301 -1.91 -16.31 25.37
C GLY A 301 -1.91 -16.73 26.82
N GLU A 302 -1.34 -15.94 27.70
CA GLU A 302 -1.22 -16.23 29.13
C GLU A 302 -2.00 -15.24 30.02
N GLU A 303 -2.50 -14.13 29.45
CA GLU A 303 -3.25 -13.09 30.18
C GLU A 303 -4.74 -13.18 29.84
N GLY A 304 -5.56 -13.19 30.89
CA GLY A 304 -7.01 -13.22 30.79
C GLY A 304 -7.63 -14.56 31.22
N THR A 305 -8.96 -14.59 31.22
CA THR A 305 -9.72 -15.80 31.53
C THR A 305 -10.09 -16.48 30.22
N PRO A 306 -9.69 -17.74 29.98
CA PRO A 306 -10.12 -18.47 28.80
C PRO A 306 -11.66 -18.54 28.75
N LEU A 307 -12.25 -18.10 27.64
CA LEU A 307 -13.66 -18.27 27.36
C LEU A 307 -13.93 -19.69 26.88
N ALA A 308 -13.07 -20.23 26.05
CA ALA A 308 -13.07 -21.60 25.57
C ALA A 308 -11.66 -22.04 25.15
N ASP A 309 -11.25 -23.22 25.60
CA ASP A 309 -9.99 -23.88 25.19
C ASP A 309 -10.24 -25.18 24.41
N PHE A 310 -11.48 -25.61 24.36
CA PHE A 310 -11.97 -26.82 23.70
C PHE A 310 -11.30 -28.14 24.14
N GLU A 311 -10.50 -28.14 25.20
CA GLU A 311 -9.83 -29.34 25.72
C GLU A 311 -10.82 -30.41 26.27
N ASN A 312 -12.03 -29.96 26.62
CA ASN A 312 -13.11 -30.79 27.15
C ASN A 312 -14.29 -30.96 26.17
N GLY A 313 -13.99 -30.94 24.87
CA GLY A 313 -15.03 -31.01 23.84
C GLY A 313 -15.74 -29.67 23.62
N TYR A 314 -16.95 -29.70 23.08
CA TYR A 314 -17.79 -28.53 22.86
C TYR A 314 -18.67 -28.20 24.06
N THR A 315 -18.15 -28.37 25.28
CA THR A 315 -18.90 -28.04 26.51
C THR A 315 -19.26 -26.55 26.52
N GLY A 316 -20.56 -26.21 26.65
CA GLY A 316 -21.05 -24.82 26.55
C GLY A 316 -21.15 -24.28 25.12
N TRP A 317 -21.03 -25.16 24.11
CA TRP A 317 -21.17 -24.83 22.73
C TRP A 317 -22.10 -25.80 22.00
N LYS A 318 -22.90 -25.31 21.08
CA LYS A 318 -23.81 -26.08 20.26
C LYS A 318 -23.30 -26.13 18.82
N SER A 319 -23.05 -27.31 18.29
CA SER A 319 -22.71 -27.55 16.91
C SER A 319 -23.97 -27.93 16.13
N GLU A 320 -24.16 -27.31 14.96
CA GLU A 320 -25.20 -27.67 14.00
C GLU A 320 -24.53 -27.82 12.60
N GLY A 321 -24.99 -28.77 11.78
CA GLY A 321 -24.42 -29.11 10.49
C GLY A 321 -23.25 -30.08 10.62
N ALA A 322 -22.51 -30.29 9.51
CA ALA A 322 -21.44 -31.27 9.41
C ALA A 322 -20.04 -30.71 9.68
N ALA A 323 -19.83 -29.39 9.49
CA ALA A 323 -18.52 -28.77 9.47
C ALA A 323 -17.70 -28.97 10.77
N PHE A 324 -18.32 -28.97 11.92
CA PHE A 324 -17.62 -29.04 13.21
C PHE A 324 -17.60 -30.44 13.84
N GLY A 325 -18.16 -31.43 13.16
CA GLY A 325 -18.19 -32.80 13.65
C GLY A 325 -18.81 -32.96 15.04
N SER A 326 -18.42 -34.01 15.77
CA SER A 326 -18.92 -34.31 17.11
C SER A 326 -18.07 -33.73 18.25
N GLY A 327 -16.97 -33.07 17.95
CA GLY A 327 -16.03 -32.48 18.93
C GLY A 327 -14.84 -31.81 18.23
N PRO A 328 -14.00 -31.10 19.02
CA PRO A 328 -12.84 -30.42 18.54
C PRO A 328 -11.83 -31.37 17.87
N ALA A 329 -11.11 -30.89 16.88
CA ALA A 329 -9.98 -31.57 16.29
C ALA A 329 -8.76 -31.54 17.24
N THR A 330 -7.90 -32.54 17.09
CA THR A 330 -6.63 -32.62 17.79
C THR A 330 -5.52 -32.91 16.76
N GLY A 331 -4.39 -32.23 16.87
CA GLY A 331 -3.28 -32.43 15.95
C GLY A 331 -2.26 -31.29 16.00
N ASP A 332 -1.24 -31.40 15.15
CA ASP A 332 -0.16 -30.42 15.05
C ASP A 332 -0.60 -29.28 14.11
N LEU A 333 -1.25 -28.27 14.65
CA LEU A 333 -1.51 -27.02 13.94
C LEU A 333 -0.54 -25.95 14.46
N PRO A 334 0.34 -25.39 13.64
CA PRO A 334 1.33 -24.41 14.09
C PRO A 334 0.66 -23.20 14.76
N GLY A 335 1.11 -22.85 15.96
CA GLY A 335 0.65 -21.69 16.69
C GLY A 335 -0.67 -21.86 17.46
N HIS A 336 -1.31 -23.03 17.46
CA HIS A 336 -2.46 -23.27 18.36
C HIS A 336 -1.99 -23.41 19.82
N GLN A 337 -2.88 -23.12 20.74
CA GLN A 337 -2.68 -23.34 22.17
C GLN A 337 -3.43 -24.59 22.61
N GLY A 338 -2.86 -25.33 23.56
CA GLY A 338 -3.46 -26.57 24.05
C GLY A 338 -3.29 -27.74 23.08
N LYS A 339 -4.20 -28.71 23.14
CA LYS A 339 -4.18 -29.92 22.30
C LYS A 339 -5.36 -29.98 21.34
N ALA A 340 -6.38 -29.16 21.59
CA ALA A 340 -7.63 -29.19 20.86
C ALA A 340 -7.93 -27.82 20.23
N TYR A 341 -8.55 -27.81 19.07
CA TYR A 341 -8.99 -26.63 18.36
C TYR A 341 -10.28 -26.91 17.58
N VAL A 342 -11.02 -25.87 17.28
CA VAL A 342 -12.20 -25.98 16.41
C VAL A 342 -11.74 -26.05 14.97
N ASP A 343 -12.17 -27.07 14.27
CA ASP A 343 -11.90 -27.25 12.83
C ASP A 343 -13.22 -27.33 12.08
N SER A 344 -13.39 -26.43 11.11
CA SER A 344 -14.59 -26.41 10.27
C SER A 344 -14.45 -27.24 9.00
N PHE A 345 -13.32 -27.90 8.79
CA PHE A 345 -13.10 -28.75 7.60
C PHE A 345 -13.92 -30.02 7.62
N GLY A 346 -14.25 -30.54 8.83
CA GLY A 346 -15.09 -31.72 9.02
C GLY A 346 -14.60 -32.92 8.22
N SER A 347 -15.34 -33.34 7.19
CA SER A 347 -14.95 -34.36 6.24
C SER A 347 -14.49 -33.80 4.89
N GLY A 348 -14.53 -32.47 4.70
CA GLY A 348 -14.10 -31.78 3.48
C GLY A 348 -14.61 -30.35 3.36
N ASP A 349 -14.16 -29.65 2.31
CA ASP A 349 -14.50 -28.24 2.05
C ASP A 349 -16.00 -27.99 1.80
N ALA A 350 -16.77 -29.03 1.50
CA ALA A 350 -18.20 -28.94 1.28
C ALA A 350 -19.04 -28.95 2.57
N ASP A 351 -18.41 -29.22 3.71
CA ASP A 351 -19.12 -29.29 4.98
C ASP A 351 -19.50 -27.89 5.47
N THR A 352 -20.77 -27.75 5.87
CA THR A 352 -21.31 -26.50 6.40
C THR A 352 -21.82 -26.70 7.82
N GLY A 353 -21.80 -25.65 8.63
CA GLY A 353 -22.29 -25.71 9.99
C GLY A 353 -22.09 -24.41 10.77
N THR A 354 -22.63 -24.41 11.97
CA THR A 354 -22.44 -23.36 12.96
C THR A 354 -21.98 -23.95 14.27
N LEU A 355 -21.14 -23.21 14.99
CA LEU A 355 -20.74 -23.50 16.36
C LEU A 355 -21.08 -22.28 17.21
N THR A 356 -22.04 -22.40 18.10
CA THR A 356 -22.61 -21.30 18.88
C THR A 356 -22.34 -21.53 20.37
N SER A 357 -21.76 -20.53 21.05
CA SER A 357 -21.54 -20.56 22.48
C SER A 357 -22.86 -20.40 23.24
N ASP A 358 -22.89 -20.90 24.47
CA ASP A 358 -23.87 -20.43 25.45
C ASP A 358 -23.70 -18.94 25.71
N GLU A 359 -24.71 -18.27 26.25
CA GLU A 359 -24.63 -16.88 26.68
C GLU A 359 -23.57 -16.71 27.76
N PHE A 360 -22.71 -15.72 27.64
CA PHE A 360 -21.71 -15.36 28.62
C PHE A 360 -21.67 -13.85 28.86
N THR A 361 -21.21 -13.46 30.03
CA THR A 361 -21.06 -12.04 30.37
C THR A 361 -19.70 -11.52 29.88
N VAL A 362 -19.71 -10.49 29.08
CA VAL A 362 -18.50 -9.79 28.71
C VAL A 362 -18.06 -8.91 29.90
N SER A 363 -16.98 -9.33 30.54
CA SER A 363 -16.43 -8.65 31.74
C SER A 363 -15.09 -7.99 31.48
N SER A 364 -14.57 -8.12 30.27
CA SER A 364 -13.28 -7.56 29.84
C SER A 364 -13.47 -6.66 28.63
N SER A 365 -12.53 -5.76 28.39
CA SER A 365 -12.58 -4.82 27.26
C SER A 365 -12.41 -5.50 25.91
N TYR A 366 -11.88 -6.71 25.88
CA TYR A 366 -11.56 -7.44 24.64
C TYR A 366 -11.93 -8.91 24.73
N ILE A 367 -12.32 -9.47 23.60
CA ILE A 367 -12.41 -10.91 23.36
C ILE A 367 -11.37 -11.23 22.30
N ASN A 368 -10.36 -12.00 22.68
CA ASN A 368 -9.29 -12.40 21.77
C ASN A 368 -9.61 -13.75 21.13
N LEU A 369 -9.46 -13.85 19.85
CA LEU A 369 -9.68 -15.06 19.06
C LEU A 369 -8.40 -15.43 18.32
N ARG A 370 -8.01 -16.70 18.37
CA ARG A 370 -7.01 -17.24 17.45
C ARG A 370 -7.73 -17.90 16.30
N THR A 371 -7.45 -17.45 15.08
CA THR A 371 -8.06 -17.98 13.87
C THR A 371 -6.99 -18.28 12.84
N ALA A 372 -7.21 -19.32 12.07
CA ALA A 372 -6.39 -19.70 10.93
C ALA A 372 -7.30 -20.23 9.83
N GLY A 373 -6.81 -20.26 8.58
CA GLY A 373 -7.57 -20.80 7.45
C GLY A 373 -7.65 -19.82 6.28
N GLY A 374 -8.54 -20.09 5.36
CA GLY A 374 -8.74 -19.32 4.14
C GLY A 374 -9.30 -17.91 4.41
N LYS A 375 -8.94 -16.96 3.54
CA LYS A 375 -9.45 -15.59 3.59
C LYS A 375 -10.83 -15.49 2.95
N HIS A 376 -11.88 -15.89 3.69
CA HIS A 376 -13.27 -15.82 3.26
C HIS A 376 -14.08 -14.95 4.23
N PRO A 377 -14.18 -13.62 4.02
CA PRO A 377 -14.95 -12.77 4.90
C PRO A 377 -16.43 -13.15 4.88
N TYR A 378 -17.05 -13.25 6.07
CA TYR A 378 -18.46 -13.52 6.20
C TYR A 378 -19.28 -12.42 5.54
N ASN A 379 -20.13 -12.82 4.58
CA ASN A 379 -21.13 -11.95 3.99
C ASN A 379 -22.54 -12.47 4.41
N PRO A 380 -23.24 -11.78 5.30
CA PRO A 380 -24.55 -12.22 5.80
C PRO A 380 -25.64 -12.22 4.71
N GLN A 381 -25.39 -11.61 3.54
CA GLN A 381 -26.28 -11.64 2.39
C GLN A 381 -25.84 -12.64 1.32
N ALA A 382 -24.64 -13.20 1.44
CA ALA A 382 -24.19 -14.28 0.57
C ALA A 382 -24.83 -15.58 1.03
N THR A 383 -25.80 -16.04 0.30
CA THR A 383 -26.34 -17.40 0.42
C THR A 383 -25.58 -18.35 -0.49
N GLY A 384 -24.29 -18.20 -0.59
CA GLY A 384 -23.47 -19.06 -1.42
C GLY A 384 -22.25 -19.49 -0.70
N ASP A 385 -21.66 -20.43 -1.15
CA ASP A 385 -20.74 -21.20 -0.61
C ASP A 385 -19.34 -20.75 -0.43
N ASN A 386 -19.30 -19.78 -0.06
CA ASN A 386 -18.89 -19.88 1.28
C ASN A 386 -20.15 -20.13 2.06
N GLY A 387 -20.88 -21.18 1.75
CA GLY A 387 -21.98 -21.69 2.50
C GLY A 387 -23.34 -21.62 1.84
N GLY A 388 -23.54 -21.98 0.59
CA GLY A 388 -24.86 -22.34 0.13
C GLY A 388 -25.41 -21.67 -1.12
N GLY A 389 -24.55 -21.23 -2.04
CA GLY A 389 -24.96 -20.90 -3.40
C GLY A 389 -25.10 -22.14 -4.28
N ARG A 390 -25.68 -21.94 -5.43
CA ARG A 390 -25.68 -22.95 -6.46
C ARG A 390 -24.42 -22.83 -7.31
N LEU A 391 -23.59 -23.88 -7.33
CA LEU A 391 -22.46 -23.96 -8.24
C LEU A 391 -22.98 -23.93 -9.70
N LEU A 392 -22.49 -23.00 -10.49
CA LEU A 392 -22.82 -22.89 -11.91
C LEU A 392 -21.88 -23.72 -12.77
N ALA A 393 -20.59 -23.75 -12.44
CA ALA A 393 -19.58 -24.57 -13.10
C ALA A 393 -18.37 -24.76 -12.17
N GLY A 394 -17.89 -26.00 -12.08
CA GLY A 394 -16.63 -26.35 -11.38
C GLY A 394 -15.56 -26.82 -12.34
N PHE A 395 -15.92 -27.22 -13.54
CA PHE A 395 -15.04 -27.74 -14.60
C PHE A 395 -14.19 -28.96 -14.17
N ASP A 396 -14.62 -29.72 -13.18
CA ASP A 396 -13.94 -30.92 -12.71
C ASP A 396 -14.11 -32.10 -13.67
N GLY A 397 -13.31 -32.11 -14.72
CA GLY A 397 -13.29 -33.18 -15.73
C GLY A 397 -14.32 -33.05 -16.86
N SER A 398 -15.22 -32.06 -16.80
CA SER A 398 -16.16 -31.73 -17.87
C SER A 398 -16.37 -30.24 -18.03
N TRP A 399 -16.86 -29.79 -19.16
CA TRP A 399 -17.24 -28.40 -19.38
C TRP A 399 -18.63 -28.03 -18.80
N ASP A 400 -19.23 -28.88 -18.00
CA ASP A 400 -20.49 -28.62 -17.28
C ASP A 400 -21.63 -28.10 -18.19
N GLY A 401 -21.64 -28.52 -19.46
CA GLY A 401 -22.60 -28.08 -20.46
C GLY A 401 -22.28 -26.75 -21.15
N TRP A 402 -21.14 -26.16 -20.87
CA TRP A 402 -20.68 -24.96 -21.57
C TRP A 402 -20.30 -25.30 -23.02
N ALA A 403 -20.60 -24.39 -23.94
CA ALA A 403 -20.19 -24.47 -25.33
C ALA A 403 -18.84 -23.78 -25.52
N MET A 404 -17.88 -24.50 -26.11
CA MET A 404 -16.51 -24.01 -26.37
C MET A 404 -16.33 -23.81 -27.88
N GLU A 405 -15.78 -22.65 -28.25
CA GLU A 405 -15.40 -22.30 -29.61
C GLU A 405 -13.96 -21.78 -29.64
N GLY A 406 -13.26 -21.95 -30.77
CA GLY A 406 -11.86 -21.54 -30.93
C GLY A 406 -10.86 -22.60 -30.50
N ASN A 407 -9.60 -22.22 -30.29
CA ASN A 407 -8.49 -23.10 -29.96
C ASN A 407 -7.94 -22.96 -28.54
N ALA A 408 -8.50 -22.04 -27.75
CA ALA A 408 -8.11 -21.84 -26.33
C ALA A 408 -8.66 -22.94 -25.40
N PHE A 409 -9.64 -23.73 -25.82
CA PHE A 409 -10.29 -24.71 -24.97
C PHE A 409 -10.25 -26.08 -25.63
N GLY A 410 -9.86 -27.11 -24.92
CA GLY A 410 -9.82 -28.49 -25.37
C GLY A 410 -11.14 -29.22 -25.23
N ALA A 411 -11.11 -30.53 -25.49
CA ALA A 411 -12.28 -31.40 -25.30
C ALA A 411 -12.73 -31.52 -23.84
N THR A 412 -11.80 -31.30 -22.91
CA THR A 412 -12.03 -31.29 -21.46
C THR A 412 -11.25 -30.16 -20.83
N PRO A 413 -11.68 -29.65 -19.65
CA PRO A 413 -10.95 -28.63 -18.90
C PRO A 413 -9.53 -29.11 -18.54
N PRO A 414 -8.50 -28.25 -18.69
CA PRO A 414 -7.19 -28.53 -18.16
C PRO A 414 -7.23 -28.65 -16.64
N GLN A 415 -6.42 -29.55 -16.09
CA GLN A 415 -6.35 -29.80 -14.66
C GLN A 415 -5.12 -29.08 -14.10
N GLY A 416 -5.33 -27.94 -13.48
CA GLY A 416 -4.26 -27.07 -12.95
C GLY A 416 -3.58 -26.21 -14.01
N ALA A 417 -2.40 -25.70 -13.68
CA ALA A 417 -1.63 -24.82 -14.56
C ALA A 417 -1.15 -25.53 -15.83
N THR A 418 -1.24 -24.82 -16.95
CA THR A 418 -0.73 -25.28 -18.24
C THR A 418 0.81 -25.21 -18.26
N PRO A 419 1.53 -26.08 -18.99
CA PRO A 419 2.95 -25.98 -19.15
C PRO A 419 3.40 -24.59 -19.61
N GLY A 420 4.34 -23.99 -18.89
CA GLY A 420 4.82 -22.60 -19.12
C GLY A 420 4.01 -21.52 -18.37
N GLN A 421 2.94 -21.88 -17.69
CA GLN A 421 2.19 -21.00 -16.81
C GLN A 421 2.71 -21.11 -15.37
N GLN A 422 2.62 -20.05 -14.59
CA GLN A 422 2.91 -20.07 -13.15
C GLN A 422 1.90 -21.00 -12.42
N PRO A 423 2.30 -21.60 -11.29
CA PRO A 423 1.33 -22.33 -10.46
C PRO A 423 0.16 -21.44 -10.06
N LEU A 424 -1.04 -21.94 -10.27
CA LEU A 424 -2.27 -21.26 -9.86
C LEU A 424 -2.51 -21.48 -8.37
N VAL A 425 -2.90 -20.44 -7.65
CA VAL A 425 -3.19 -20.49 -6.22
C VAL A 425 -4.64 -20.09 -5.98
N ASN A 426 -5.22 -20.58 -4.88
CA ASN A 426 -6.58 -20.27 -4.44
C ASN A 426 -7.72 -20.72 -5.39
N HIS A 427 -7.48 -21.69 -6.29
CA HIS A 427 -8.56 -22.28 -7.08
C HIS A 427 -9.36 -23.31 -6.27
N SER A 428 -10.67 -23.34 -6.48
CA SER A 428 -11.60 -24.21 -5.72
C SER A 428 -11.83 -25.59 -6.35
N SER A 429 -11.40 -25.79 -7.59
CA SER A 429 -11.58 -27.04 -8.34
C SER A 429 -10.29 -27.40 -9.06
N ALA A 430 -10.15 -28.68 -9.44
CA ALA A 430 -8.99 -29.13 -10.20
C ALA A 430 -9.05 -28.67 -11.66
N GLY A 431 -10.24 -28.51 -12.22
CA GLY A 431 -10.45 -28.06 -13.59
C GLY A 431 -10.57 -26.55 -13.70
N LEU A 432 -10.10 -26.00 -14.80
CA LEU A 432 -10.02 -24.57 -15.04
C LEU A 432 -10.52 -24.21 -16.44
N LEU A 433 -11.19 -23.08 -16.56
CA LEU A 433 -11.39 -22.42 -17.84
C LEU A 433 -10.15 -21.55 -18.12
N ASN A 434 -9.17 -22.10 -18.82
CA ASN A 434 -7.85 -21.50 -19.01
C ASN A 434 -7.67 -21.04 -20.46
N THR A 435 -7.64 -19.73 -20.68
CA THR A 435 -7.47 -19.10 -22.00
C THR A 435 -6.05 -19.19 -22.55
N TYR A 436 -5.08 -19.54 -21.73
CA TYR A 436 -3.69 -19.76 -22.13
C TYR A 436 -3.45 -21.18 -22.67
N PHE A 437 -4.39 -22.09 -22.48
CA PHE A 437 -4.26 -23.47 -22.94
C PHE A 437 -4.50 -23.58 -24.46
N ASP A 438 -3.53 -24.11 -25.21
CA ASP A 438 -3.68 -24.43 -26.64
C ASP A 438 -4.17 -25.88 -26.80
N ALA A 439 -5.42 -26.03 -27.20
CA ALA A 439 -6.06 -27.31 -27.42
C ALA A 439 -5.42 -28.19 -28.53
N GLY A 440 -4.66 -27.55 -29.42
CA GLY A 440 -3.99 -28.24 -30.53
C GLY A 440 -2.76 -29.04 -30.12
N ASN A 441 -2.06 -28.61 -29.07
CA ASN A 441 -0.81 -29.22 -28.65
C ASN A 441 -0.70 -29.48 -27.13
N GLY A 442 -1.65 -29.01 -26.33
CA GLY A 442 -1.66 -29.18 -24.88
C GLY A 442 -0.62 -28.31 -24.14
N GLN A 443 -0.10 -27.29 -24.77
CA GLN A 443 0.88 -26.36 -24.21
C GLN A 443 0.25 -25.00 -23.94
N GLY A 444 0.95 -24.10 -23.27
CA GLY A 444 0.57 -22.71 -23.12
C GLY A 444 0.87 -21.86 -24.36
N SER A 445 0.01 -20.92 -24.66
CA SER A 445 0.21 -19.97 -25.77
C SER A 445 -0.63 -18.70 -25.59
N ASP A 446 -0.01 -17.53 -25.74
CA ASP A 446 -0.71 -16.25 -25.78
C ASP A 446 -1.45 -15.99 -27.11
N ALA A 447 -1.26 -16.85 -28.09
CA ALA A 447 -1.91 -16.76 -29.40
C ALA A 447 -3.27 -17.50 -29.46
N THR A 448 -3.69 -18.13 -28.38
CA THR A 448 -4.97 -18.84 -28.33
C THR A 448 -6.14 -17.88 -28.28
N THR A 449 -7.18 -18.20 -29.01
CA THR A 449 -8.44 -17.44 -29.03
C THR A 449 -9.63 -18.38 -28.89
N GLY A 450 -10.71 -17.91 -28.28
CA GLY A 450 -11.92 -18.69 -28.15
C GLY A 450 -12.96 -18.05 -27.27
N THR A 451 -14.14 -18.62 -27.29
CA THR A 451 -15.26 -18.28 -26.42
C THR A 451 -15.77 -19.49 -25.65
N ALA A 452 -16.10 -19.29 -24.40
CA ALA A 452 -16.78 -20.28 -23.57
C ALA A 452 -18.14 -19.69 -23.15
N THR A 453 -19.22 -20.32 -23.57
CA THR A 453 -20.57 -19.84 -23.30
C THR A 453 -21.31 -20.80 -22.38
N SER A 454 -21.78 -20.31 -21.24
CA SER A 454 -22.55 -21.09 -20.28
C SER A 454 -23.92 -21.50 -20.85
N PRO A 455 -24.52 -22.60 -20.39
CA PRO A 455 -25.94 -22.75 -20.48
C PRO A 455 -26.69 -21.56 -19.89
N THR A 456 -27.90 -21.28 -20.39
CA THR A 456 -28.76 -20.28 -19.74
C THR A 456 -29.10 -20.68 -18.31
N PHE A 457 -29.01 -19.76 -17.39
CA PHE A 457 -29.37 -19.98 -15.99
C PHE A 457 -30.26 -18.84 -15.47
N THR A 458 -31.05 -19.13 -14.45
CA THR A 458 -31.87 -18.14 -13.78
C THR A 458 -31.03 -17.44 -12.72
N ILE A 459 -31.03 -16.11 -12.71
CA ILE A 459 -30.44 -15.30 -11.63
C ILE A 459 -31.45 -15.25 -10.50
N ASP A 460 -31.26 -16.08 -9.48
CA ASP A 460 -32.11 -16.24 -8.31
C ASP A 460 -31.40 -15.85 -6.99
N SER A 461 -30.19 -15.29 -7.11
CA SER A 461 -29.35 -14.88 -5.99
C SER A 461 -28.85 -13.45 -6.18
N THR A 462 -28.52 -12.80 -5.09
CA THR A 462 -28.07 -11.40 -5.09
C THR A 462 -26.67 -11.24 -5.69
N TYR A 463 -25.85 -12.28 -5.64
CA TYR A 463 -24.47 -12.25 -6.09
C TYR A 463 -24.16 -13.41 -7.05
N LEU A 464 -23.31 -13.13 -8.03
CA LEU A 464 -22.61 -14.10 -8.86
C LEU A 464 -21.13 -14.00 -8.52
N ASN A 465 -20.57 -15.03 -7.90
CA ASN A 465 -19.16 -15.07 -7.53
C ASN A 465 -18.35 -15.78 -8.63
N LEU A 466 -17.23 -15.18 -8.99
CA LEU A 466 -16.28 -15.72 -9.95
C LEU A 466 -14.89 -15.72 -9.31
N LEU A 467 -14.20 -16.84 -9.42
CA LEU A 467 -12.76 -16.90 -9.17
C LEU A 467 -12.08 -16.67 -10.50
N MET A 468 -11.26 -15.63 -10.58
CA MET A 468 -10.64 -15.21 -11.83
C MET A 468 -9.26 -14.61 -11.59
N GLY A 469 -8.25 -15.22 -12.17
CA GLY A 469 -6.88 -14.75 -12.17
C GLY A 469 -6.37 -14.43 -13.57
N GLY A 470 -5.13 -13.97 -13.67
CA GLY A 470 -4.40 -13.72 -14.90
C GLY A 470 -4.39 -12.28 -15.38
N GLY A 471 -4.06 -12.10 -16.65
CA GLY A 471 -3.82 -10.81 -17.27
C GLY A 471 -5.03 -9.88 -17.29
N SER A 472 -4.80 -8.59 -17.13
CA SER A 472 -5.83 -7.55 -17.25
C SER A 472 -5.95 -7.09 -18.69
N ASN A 473 -6.87 -7.70 -19.45
CA ASN A 473 -7.13 -7.38 -20.85
C ASN A 473 -8.64 -7.11 -21.04
N PRO A 474 -9.13 -5.94 -20.60
CA PRO A 474 -10.55 -5.59 -20.73
C PRO A 474 -10.93 -5.36 -22.19
N ARG A 475 -12.20 -5.54 -22.51
CA ARG A 475 -12.73 -5.16 -23.83
C ARG A 475 -12.65 -3.63 -23.99
N PRO A 476 -12.11 -3.11 -25.10
CA PRO A 476 -12.15 -1.69 -25.39
C PRO A 476 -13.58 -1.15 -25.43
N GLU A 477 -13.81 0.05 -24.95
CA GLU A 477 -15.12 0.70 -24.95
C GLU A 477 -15.62 0.89 -26.39
N GLY A 478 -16.80 0.32 -26.72
CA GLY A 478 -17.35 0.31 -28.08
C GLY A 478 -16.82 -0.77 -29.02
N GLY A 479 -15.92 -1.66 -28.55
CA GLY A 479 -15.43 -2.79 -29.32
C GLY A 479 -16.46 -3.92 -29.32
N ALA A 480 -17.17 -4.09 -30.43
CA ALA A 480 -17.99 -5.26 -30.68
C ALA A 480 -17.19 -6.20 -31.59
N GLY A 481 -16.87 -7.42 -31.11
CA GLY A 481 -16.30 -8.46 -31.95
C GLY A 481 -15.19 -9.28 -31.28
N GLU A 482 -14.96 -10.45 -31.83
CA GLU A 482 -13.99 -11.46 -31.38
C GLU A 482 -12.52 -11.03 -31.53
N ASP A 483 -12.25 -10.00 -32.32
CA ASP A 483 -10.90 -9.54 -32.67
C ASP A 483 -10.32 -8.48 -31.70
N SER A 484 -10.92 -8.27 -30.52
CA SER A 484 -10.49 -7.18 -29.63
C SER A 484 -9.21 -7.46 -28.82
N GLY A 485 -8.69 -8.70 -28.83
CA GLY A 485 -7.61 -9.15 -27.95
C GLY A 485 -7.98 -9.17 -26.45
N ALA A 486 -9.26 -8.98 -26.15
CA ALA A 486 -9.75 -8.95 -24.77
C ALA A 486 -9.82 -10.36 -24.16
N THR A 487 -9.45 -10.46 -22.87
CA THR A 487 -9.69 -11.65 -22.04
C THR A 487 -10.67 -11.27 -20.94
N VAL A 488 -11.95 -11.57 -21.15
CA VAL A 488 -13.03 -11.09 -20.29
C VAL A 488 -14.05 -12.19 -19.98
N VAL A 489 -14.70 -12.08 -18.83
CA VAL A 489 -15.94 -12.80 -18.50
C VAL A 489 -17.07 -11.79 -18.54
N GLU A 490 -18.14 -12.12 -19.28
CA GLU A 490 -19.29 -11.23 -19.46
C GLU A 490 -20.57 -11.89 -18.96
N LEU A 491 -21.34 -11.17 -18.15
CA LEU A 491 -22.71 -11.54 -17.81
C LEU A 491 -23.66 -10.94 -18.85
N VAL A 492 -24.35 -11.81 -19.57
CA VAL A 492 -25.30 -11.44 -20.63
C VAL A 492 -26.73 -11.68 -20.16
N VAL A 493 -27.57 -10.64 -20.17
CA VAL A 493 -28.99 -10.70 -19.84
C VAL A 493 -29.79 -10.22 -21.06
N ASP A 494 -30.73 -11.01 -21.53
CA ASP A 494 -31.55 -10.71 -22.72
C ASP A 494 -30.70 -10.29 -23.94
N GLY A 495 -29.58 -10.99 -24.15
CA GLY A 495 -28.65 -10.73 -25.25
C GLY A 495 -27.82 -9.46 -25.13
N LYS A 496 -27.78 -8.82 -23.95
CA LYS A 496 -26.96 -7.62 -23.67
C LYS A 496 -25.97 -7.91 -22.57
N VAL A 497 -24.74 -7.50 -22.76
CA VAL A 497 -23.72 -7.51 -21.72
C VAL A 497 -24.09 -6.49 -20.63
N VAL A 498 -24.32 -6.95 -19.42
CA VAL A 498 -24.71 -6.11 -18.29
C VAL A 498 -23.57 -5.93 -17.28
N ARG A 499 -22.58 -6.83 -17.28
CA ARG A 499 -21.34 -6.76 -16.49
C ARG A 499 -20.21 -7.43 -17.25
N SER A 500 -19.01 -6.94 -17.05
CA SER A 500 -17.78 -7.60 -17.53
C SER A 500 -16.71 -7.55 -16.45
N ALA A 501 -15.84 -8.54 -16.47
CA ALA A 501 -14.68 -8.63 -15.59
C ALA A 501 -13.48 -9.19 -16.36
N THR A 502 -12.27 -8.83 -15.93
CA THR A 502 -11.00 -9.34 -16.48
C THR A 502 -10.06 -9.62 -15.32
N GLY A 503 -8.96 -10.33 -15.55
CA GLY A 503 -7.92 -10.56 -14.56
C GLY A 503 -7.30 -9.25 -14.06
N ARG A 504 -6.55 -9.33 -12.97
CA ARG A 504 -5.92 -8.17 -12.30
C ARG A 504 -4.40 -8.17 -12.41
N ASN A 505 -3.84 -8.95 -13.35
CA ASN A 505 -2.39 -9.24 -13.43
C ASN A 505 -1.86 -9.96 -12.18
N LEU A 506 -2.70 -10.75 -11.53
CA LEU A 506 -2.38 -11.59 -10.38
C LEU A 506 -2.48 -13.06 -10.78
N GLU A 507 -1.64 -13.88 -10.18
CA GLU A 507 -1.65 -15.34 -10.36
C GLU A 507 -2.64 -16.03 -9.40
N GLU A 508 -3.23 -15.27 -8.48
CA GLU A 508 -4.28 -15.71 -7.56
C GLU A 508 -5.67 -15.63 -8.23
N LEU A 509 -6.45 -16.67 -7.99
CA LEU A 509 -7.87 -16.74 -8.37
C LEU A 509 -8.77 -16.20 -7.27
#